data_f09cead6ea6facdd3e3c3374714a7d39
#
_entry.id   f09cead6ea6facdd3e3c3374714a7d39
#
_cell.length_a   1.000
_cell.length_b   1.000
_cell.length_c   1.000
_cell.angle_alpha   90.00
_cell.angle_beta   90.00
_cell.angle_gamma   90.00
#
_symmetry.space_group_name_H-M   'P 1'
#
loop_
_entity.id
_entity.type
_entity.pdbx_description
1 polymer ?
#
loop_
_entity_poly.entity_id
_entity_poly.type
_entity_poly.pdbx_seq_one_letter_code
_entity_poly.pdbx_strand_id
1 'polypeptide(L)'
;MAAERVKVYLVGAGPGDPDLLTVKAARILAQAEAVIYDKFVTPEILALANPHATFIPARKERGQQEEFEAEIHAWYLRLRDTVGPVVRLKSGDPLVFGRGGEELEFLTQHGFDVEVVPGVSALTAAPSLAGIPLGGVSAAVTVLPGHRQAVKEVDWPAYRHGGTLVVLMGVDHRAEIARCLINGGRPAGDPVAFLQYASTERECVTESTLELVAQGEVEVEAPAVFVIGEVVRLRTPGRGLKTRAQDTILPHLA
;
A
#
# COMPACT_ATOMS: atom_id res chain seq x y z
N MET A 1 -8.48 -1.70 -42.19
CA MET A 1 -7.44 -1.59 -41.16
C MET A 1 -8.15 -1.77 -39.83
N ALA A 2 -7.73 -2.71 -38.97
CA ALA A 2 -8.26 -2.82 -37.64
C ALA A 2 -7.93 -1.49 -36.92
N ALA A 3 -8.91 -0.87 -36.27
CA ALA A 3 -8.67 0.30 -35.43
C ALA A 3 -7.62 -0.09 -34.39
N GLU A 4 -6.55 0.69 -34.29
CA GLU A 4 -5.52 0.49 -33.26
C GLU A 4 -6.19 0.61 -31.90
N ARG A 5 -6.13 -0.47 -31.10
CA ARG A 5 -6.77 -0.47 -29.77
C ARG A 5 -5.99 0.46 -28.86
N VAL A 6 -6.70 1.29 -28.11
CA VAL A 6 -6.04 2.10 -27.07
C VAL A 6 -5.33 1.18 -26.10
N LYS A 7 -4.08 1.51 -25.78
CA LYS A 7 -3.28 0.77 -24.82
C LYS A 7 -3.41 1.38 -23.44
N VAL A 8 -3.87 0.57 -22.48
CA VAL A 8 -4.00 0.94 -21.08
C VAL A 8 -2.90 0.27 -20.28
N TYR A 9 -2.19 1.06 -19.49
CA TYR A 9 -1.17 0.56 -18.57
C TYR A 9 -1.66 0.67 -17.14
N LEU A 10 -1.76 -0.48 -16.43
CA LEU A 10 -1.95 -0.52 -14.99
C LEU A 10 -0.59 -0.41 -14.32
N VAL A 11 -0.24 0.77 -13.84
CA VAL A 11 1.12 1.12 -13.40
C VAL A 11 1.18 1.29 -11.89
N GLY A 12 2.14 0.62 -11.26
CA GLY A 12 2.47 0.87 -9.85
C GLY A 12 3.27 2.14 -9.69
N ALA A 13 2.74 3.05 -8.87
CA ALA A 13 3.37 4.32 -8.52
C ALA A 13 4.43 4.19 -7.41
N GLY A 14 4.58 3.02 -6.80
CA GLY A 14 5.44 2.89 -5.63
C GLY A 14 4.83 3.51 -4.37
N PRO A 15 5.64 3.66 -3.30
CA PRO A 15 5.17 4.10 -1.99
C PRO A 15 5.05 5.62 -1.84
N GLY A 16 5.60 6.43 -2.78
CA GLY A 16 5.50 7.88 -2.74
C GLY A 16 6.72 8.63 -3.29
N ASP A 17 7.92 8.09 -3.11
CA ASP A 17 9.16 8.65 -3.65
C ASP A 17 9.26 8.37 -5.17
N PRO A 18 9.46 9.41 -6.02
CA PRO A 18 9.66 9.25 -7.45
C PRO A 18 10.82 8.32 -7.82
N ASP A 19 11.89 8.29 -7.04
CA ASP A 19 13.06 7.45 -7.28
C ASP A 19 12.76 5.94 -7.08
N LEU A 20 11.62 5.63 -6.46
CA LEU A 20 11.11 4.26 -6.32
C LEU A 20 10.13 3.85 -7.43
N LEU A 21 9.91 4.69 -8.43
CA LEU A 21 9.25 4.26 -9.67
C LEU A 21 10.16 3.27 -10.40
N THR A 22 9.55 2.26 -11.01
CA THR A 22 10.31 1.45 -11.96
C THR A 22 10.67 2.28 -13.19
N VAL A 23 11.83 2.02 -13.78
CA VAL A 23 12.26 2.69 -15.03
C VAL A 23 11.21 2.59 -16.13
N LYS A 24 10.47 1.45 -16.17
CA LYS A 24 9.38 1.23 -17.12
C LYS A 24 8.19 2.15 -16.80
N ALA A 25 7.80 2.24 -15.54
CA ALA A 25 6.70 3.11 -15.10
C ALA A 25 6.98 4.59 -15.45
N ALA A 26 8.16 5.09 -15.12
CA ALA A 26 8.57 6.46 -15.41
C ALA A 26 8.54 6.76 -16.92
N ARG A 27 9.03 5.83 -17.74
CA ARG A 27 9.06 5.97 -19.21
C ARG A 27 7.67 6.00 -19.84
N ILE A 28 6.76 5.16 -19.35
CA ILE A 28 5.36 5.12 -19.81
C ILE A 28 4.62 6.38 -19.36
N LEU A 29 4.81 6.78 -18.11
CA LEU A 29 4.16 7.97 -17.53
C LEU A 29 4.53 9.25 -18.30
N ALA A 30 5.81 9.40 -18.69
CA ALA A 30 6.27 10.54 -19.48
C ALA A 30 5.64 10.62 -20.90
N GLN A 31 5.01 9.55 -21.38
CA GLN A 31 4.38 9.47 -22.71
C GLN A 31 2.84 9.40 -22.61
N ALA A 32 2.27 9.44 -21.41
CA ALA A 32 0.85 9.27 -21.19
C ALA A 32 0.04 10.42 -21.83
N GLU A 33 -1.07 10.10 -22.47
CA GLU A 33 -2.07 11.06 -22.92
C GLU A 33 -3.17 11.30 -21.87
N ALA A 34 -3.43 10.28 -21.03
CA ALA A 34 -4.31 10.40 -19.88
C ALA A 34 -3.75 9.61 -18.69
N VAL A 35 -3.90 10.17 -17.49
CA VAL A 35 -3.45 9.56 -16.23
C VAL A 35 -4.61 9.55 -15.25
N ILE A 36 -5.15 8.35 -14.96
CA ILE A 36 -6.11 8.13 -13.88
C ILE A 36 -5.31 7.70 -12.66
N TYR A 37 -5.33 8.46 -11.56
CA TYR A 37 -4.41 8.25 -10.45
C TYR A 37 -5.08 8.16 -9.08
N ASP A 38 -4.54 7.29 -8.20
CA ASP A 38 -5.02 7.07 -6.83
C ASP A 38 -4.68 8.23 -5.89
N LYS A 39 -5.41 8.32 -4.78
CA LYS A 39 -5.29 9.36 -3.75
C LYS A 39 -3.88 9.55 -3.18
N PHE A 40 -3.11 8.46 -3.04
CA PHE A 40 -1.78 8.49 -2.41
C PHE A 40 -0.63 8.62 -3.42
N VAL A 41 -0.92 8.82 -4.70
CA VAL A 41 0.09 9.22 -5.69
C VAL A 41 0.50 10.65 -5.39
N THR A 42 1.80 10.87 -5.20
CA THR A 42 2.33 12.16 -4.79
C THR A 42 2.42 13.14 -5.97
N PRO A 43 2.38 14.46 -5.71
CA PRO A 43 2.57 15.47 -6.76
C PRO A 43 3.89 15.32 -7.52
N GLU A 44 4.95 14.89 -6.83
CA GLU A 44 6.27 14.68 -7.38
C GLU A 44 6.28 13.55 -8.43
N ILE A 45 5.50 12.48 -8.20
CA ILE A 45 5.31 11.40 -9.17
C ILE A 45 4.49 11.90 -10.36
N LEU A 46 3.41 12.66 -10.11
CA LEU A 46 2.59 13.23 -11.19
C LEU A 46 3.36 14.21 -12.07
N ALA A 47 4.35 14.91 -11.51
CA ALA A 47 5.21 15.82 -12.26
C ALA A 47 6.13 15.11 -13.28
N LEU A 48 6.31 13.78 -13.18
CA LEU A 48 7.04 12.98 -14.16
C LEU A 48 6.19 12.59 -15.38
N ALA A 49 4.87 12.84 -15.33
CA ALA A 49 3.99 12.55 -16.44
C ALA A 49 4.17 13.57 -17.58
N ASN A 50 3.67 13.20 -18.76
CA ASN A 50 3.54 14.15 -19.86
C ASN A 50 2.75 15.40 -19.37
N PRO A 51 3.31 16.62 -19.44
CA PRO A 51 2.65 17.82 -18.94
C PRO A 51 1.36 18.16 -19.71
N HIS A 52 1.16 17.58 -20.88
CA HIS A 52 -0.05 17.75 -21.69
C HIS A 52 -1.10 16.64 -21.45
N ALA A 53 -0.80 15.67 -20.58
CA ALA A 53 -1.74 14.61 -20.27
C ALA A 53 -3.01 15.14 -19.57
N THR A 54 -4.11 14.45 -19.78
CA THR A 54 -5.33 14.66 -19.00
C THR A 54 -5.21 13.95 -17.66
N PHE A 55 -5.22 14.71 -16.55
CA PHE A 55 -5.13 14.14 -15.20
C PHE A 55 -6.53 13.92 -14.60
N ILE A 56 -6.82 12.69 -14.17
CA ILE A 56 -8.12 12.25 -13.65
C ILE A 56 -7.90 11.67 -12.26
N PRO A 57 -8.26 12.38 -11.17
CA PRO A 57 -8.11 11.86 -9.83
C PRO A 57 -9.16 10.79 -9.54
N ALA A 58 -8.72 9.57 -9.24
CA ALA A 58 -9.56 8.50 -8.76
C ALA A 58 -9.81 8.71 -7.25
N ARG A 59 -10.87 9.44 -6.90
CA ARG A 59 -11.21 9.77 -5.51
C ARG A 59 -12.32 8.88 -5.02
N LYS A 60 -11.99 8.07 -4.01
CA LYS A 60 -12.95 7.23 -3.30
C LYS A 60 -13.45 7.95 -2.06
N GLU A 61 -14.77 8.11 -1.94
CA GLU A 61 -15.40 8.47 -0.67
C GLU A 61 -15.62 7.21 0.20
N ARG A 62 -15.64 7.37 1.53
CA ARG A 62 -15.84 6.23 2.44
C ARG A 62 -17.20 5.60 2.21
N GLY A 63 -17.22 4.29 1.97
CA GLY A 63 -18.45 3.50 1.84
C GLY A 63 -19.01 3.38 0.42
N GLN A 64 -18.45 4.09 -0.57
CA GLN A 64 -18.92 4.10 -1.97
C GLN A 64 -18.01 3.26 -2.88
N GLN A 65 -17.82 1.98 -2.57
CA GLN A 65 -16.89 1.14 -3.32
C GLN A 65 -17.37 0.82 -4.74
N GLU A 66 -18.63 0.41 -4.89
CA GLU A 66 -19.21 0.05 -6.19
C GLU A 66 -19.32 1.27 -7.12
N GLU A 67 -19.73 2.41 -6.57
CA GLU A 67 -19.80 3.67 -7.32
C GLU A 67 -18.42 4.13 -7.81
N PHE A 68 -17.39 3.98 -6.97
CA PHE A 68 -16.01 4.28 -7.32
C PHE A 68 -15.50 3.42 -8.48
N GLU A 69 -15.78 2.11 -8.45
CA GLU A 69 -15.41 1.20 -9.54
C GLU A 69 -16.14 1.53 -10.83
N ALA A 70 -17.45 1.78 -10.74
CA ALA A 70 -18.24 2.18 -11.89
C ALA A 70 -17.72 3.50 -12.52
N GLU A 71 -17.26 4.45 -11.69
CA GLU A 71 -16.65 5.69 -12.18
C GLU A 71 -15.34 5.41 -12.93
N ILE A 72 -14.44 4.59 -12.39
CA ILE A 72 -13.19 4.21 -13.06
C ILE A 72 -13.48 3.49 -14.38
N HIS A 73 -14.41 2.55 -14.40
CA HIS A 73 -14.84 1.86 -15.61
C HIS A 73 -15.41 2.82 -16.67
N ALA A 74 -16.21 3.78 -16.23
CA ALA A 74 -16.75 4.81 -17.14
C ALA A 74 -15.63 5.69 -17.75
N TRP A 75 -14.56 6.00 -16.99
CA TRP A 75 -13.40 6.70 -17.52
C TRP A 75 -12.66 5.88 -18.58
N TYR A 76 -12.44 4.59 -18.36
CA TYR A 76 -11.84 3.72 -19.40
C TYR A 76 -12.64 3.75 -20.70
N LEU A 77 -13.97 3.63 -20.60
CA LEU A 77 -14.83 3.66 -21.79
C LEU A 77 -14.80 5.00 -22.53
N ARG A 78 -14.73 6.13 -21.80
CA ARG A 78 -14.60 7.49 -22.39
C ARG A 78 -13.25 7.69 -23.08
N LEU A 79 -12.19 7.05 -22.58
CA LEU A 79 -10.84 7.16 -23.12
C LEU A 79 -10.54 6.14 -24.25
N ARG A 80 -11.54 5.36 -24.67
CA ARG A 80 -11.37 4.31 -25.68
C ARG A 80 -10.81 4.79 -27.01
N ASP A 81 -11.15 6.02 -27.41
CA ASP A 81 -10.72 6.62 -28.69
C ASP A 81 -9.52 7.56 -28.52
N THR A 82 -8.86 7.52 -27.36
CA THR A 82 -7.65 8.31 -27.10
C THR A 82 -6.49 7.80 -27.97
N VAL A 83 -5.79 8.71 -28.61
CA VAL A 83 -4.59 8.40 -29.37
C VAL A 83 -3.39 8.48 -28.43
N GLY A 84 -2.84 7.30 -28.08
CA GLY A 84 -1.68 7.18 -27.19
C GLY A 84 -1.97 6.46 -25.87
N PRO A 85 -0.96 6.35 -25.00
CA PRO A 85 -1.05 5.58 -23.77
C PRO A 85 -2.01 6.18 -22.75
N VAL A 86 -2.91 5.36 -22.21
CA VAL A 86 -3.70 5.67 -21.01
C VAL A 86 -3.05 4.98 -19.82
N VAL A 87 -2.71 5.73 -18.79
CA VAL A 87 -2.07 5.23 -17.57
C VAL A 87 -3.07 5.22 -16.42
N ARG A 88 -3.29 4.07 -15.83
CA ARG A 88 -3.92 3.92 -14.53
C ARG A 88 -2.82 3.80 -13.48
N LEU A 89 -2.56 4.87 -12.76
CA LEU A 89 -1.47 4.99 -11.79
C LEU A 89 -1.98 4.66 -10.38
N LYS A 90 -1.55 3.51 -9.86
CA LYS A 90 -2.01 2.93 -8.60
C LYS A 90 -0.93 3.01 -7.53
N SER A 91 -1.29 3.40 -6.32
CA SER A 91 -0.35 3.44 -5.19
C SER A 91 0.26 2.06 -4.92
N GLY A 92 1.57 1.99 -4.70
CA GLY A 92 2.30 0.75 -4.50
C GLY A 92 2.39 -0.10 -5.76
N ASP A 93 1.95 -1.35 -5.68
CA ASP A 93 1.84 -2.29 -6.80
C ASP A 93 0.36 -2.50 -7.18
N PRO A 94 0.01 -2.55 -8.47
CA PRO A 94 -1.39 -2.66 -8.90
C PRO A 94 -2.11 -3.90 -8.41
N LEU A 95 -1.40 -5.01 -8.22
CA LEU A 95 -1.97 -6.31 -7.88
C LEU A 95 -1.84 -6.67 -6.39
N VAL A 96 -1.22 -5.79 -5.57
CA VAL A 96 -1.11 -6.00 -4.12
C VAL A 96 -2.21 -5.20 -3.41
N PHE A 97 -3.35 -5.82 -3.15
CA PHE A 97 -4.55 -5.22 -2.53
C PHE A 97 -5.05 -3.92 -3.21
N GLY A 98 -4.59 -3.66 -4.43
CA GLY A 98 -4.93 -2.48 -5.20
C GLY A 98 -6.13 -2.69 -6.15
N ARG A 99 -6.74 -3.89 -6.16
CA ARG A 99 -7.84 -4.27 -7.07
C ARG A 99 -7.52 -4.14 -8.57
N GLY A 100 -6.23 -4.15 -8.90
CA GLY A 100 -5.81 -4.13 -10.30
C GLY A 100 -6.25 -5.37 -11.09
N GLY A 101 -6.53 -6.49 -10.41
CA GLY A 101 -7.07 -7.70 -11.02
C GLY A 101 -8.45 -7.49 -11.62
N GLU A 102 -9.35 -6.85 -10.88
CA GLU A 102 -10.72 -6.52 -11.33
C GLU A 102 -10.70 -5.49 -12.47
N GLU A 103 -9.82 -4.47 -12.38
CA GLU A 103 -9.64 -3.50 -13.45
C GLU A 103 -9.07 -4.16 -14.72
N LEU A 104 -8.10 -5.09 -14.59
CA LEU A 104 -7.52 -5.86 -15.68
C LEU A 104 -8.57 -6.73 -16.38
N GLU A 105 -9.40 -7.42 -15.59
CA GLU A 105 -10.50 -8.24 -16.11
C GLU A 105 -11.50 -7.39 -16.90
N PHE A 106 -11.97 -6.28 -16.32
CA PHE A 106 -12.88 -5.35 -16.98
C PHE A 106 -12.32 -4.86 -18.33
N LEU A 107 -11.09 -4.36 -18.34
CA LEU A 107 -10.45 -3.82 -19.52
C LEU A 107 -10.32 -4.89 -20.61
N THR A 108 -9.92 -6.10 -20.24
CA THR A 108 -9.77 -7.23 -21.17
C THR A 108 -11.11 -7.63 -21.78
N GLN A 109 -12.16 -7.74 -20.97
CA GLN A 109 -13.52 -8.07 -21.43
C GLN A 109 -14.08 -7.01 -22.39
N HIS A 110 -13.67 -5.74 -22.21
CA HIS A 110 -14.10 -4.64 -23.08
C HIS A 110 -13.16 -4.41 -24.28
N GLY A 111 -12.18 -5.29 -24.49
CA GLY A 111 -11.36 -5.29 -25.70
C GLY A 111 -10.25 -4.26 -25.74
N PHE A 112 -9.80 -3.74 -24.59
CA PHE A 112 -8.60 -2.91 -24.48
C PHE A 112 -7.33 -3.76 -24.64
N ASP A 113 -6.25 -3.15 -25.12
CA ASP A 113 -4.89 -3.70 -24.97
C ASP A 113 -4.35 -3.26 -23.60
N VAL A 114 -4.10 -4.23 -22.70
CA VAL A 114 -3.73 -3.92 -21.30
C VAL A 114 -2.39 -4.50 -20.97
N GLU A 115 -1.58 -3.69 -20.28
CA GLU A 115 -0.29 -4.13 -19.75
C GLU A 115 -0.15 -3.73 -18.27
N VAL A 116 0.19 -4.69 -17.41
CA VAL A 116 0.48 -4.44 -16.00
C VAL A 116 1.97 -4.11 -15.86
N VAL A 117 2.26 -2.99 -15.21
CA VAL A 117 3.62 -2.56 -14.87
C VAL A 117 3.77 -2.60 -13.36
N PRO A 118 4.54 -3.55 -12.80
CA PRO A 118 4.73 -3.65 -11.36
C PRO A 118 5.29 -2.38 -10.73
N GLY A 119 4.95 -2.16 -9.47
CA GLY A 119 5.50 -1.10 -8.64
C GLY A 119 6.08 -1.62 -7.34
N VAL A 120 6.88 -0.80 -6.68
CA VAL A 120 7.43 -1.10 -5.36
C VAL A 120 6.29 -1.00 -4.33
N SER A 121 5.87 -2.13 -3.78
CA SER A 121 4.79 -2.16 -2.78
C SER A 121 5.27 -1.61 -1.44
N ALA A 122 4.40 -0.86 -0.75
CA ALA A 122 4.64 -0.42 0.61
C ALA A 122 4.89 -1.59 1.60
N LEU A 123 4.39 -2.79 1.29
CA LEU A 123 4.62 -3.98 2.12
C LEU A 123 6.12 -4.31 2.29
N THR A 124 6.94 -4.02 1.28
CA THR A 124 8.40 -4.23 1.31
C THR A 124 9.16 -2.93 1.49
N ALA A 125 8.73 -1.85 0.84
CA ALA A 125 9.42 -0.57 0.91
C ALA A 125 9.41 0.02 2.32
N ALA A 126 8.26 0.06 2.99
CA ALA A 126 8.16 0.68 4.31
C ALA A 126 9.05 -0.02 5.35
N PRO A 127 9.03 -1.36 5.51
CA PRO A 127 9.97 -2.03 6.41
C PRO A 127 11.43 -1.82 6.04
N SER A 128 11.79 -1.85 4.74
CA SER A 128 13.16 -1.63 4.29
C SER A 128 13.66 -0.24 4.63
N LEU A 129 12.87 0.80 4.36
CA LEU A 129 13.19 2.19 4.71
C LEU A 129 13.28 2.38 6.22
N ALA A 130 12.42 1.72 6.99
CA ALA A 130 12.45 1.75 8.45
C ALA A 130 13.60 0.94 9.07
N GLY A 131 14.37 0.19 8.27
CA GLY A 131 15.44 -0.70 8.75
C GLY A 131 14.92 -1.92 9.51
N ILE A 132 13.72 -2.39 9.18
CA ILE A 132 13.11 -3.61 9.74
C ILE A 132 13.23 -4.74 8.72
N PRO A 133 14.04 -5.77 8.95
CA PRO A 133 14.09 -6.95 8.08
C PRO A 133 12.79 -7.75 8.26
N LEU A 134 12.15 -8.14 7.16
CA LEU A 134 10.92 -8.96 7.24
C LEU A 134 11.20 -10.43 7.56
N GLY A 135 12.41 -10.91 7.25
CA GLY A 135 12.87 -12.27 7.53
C GLY A 135 14.00 -12.30 8.56
N GLY A 136 14.57 -13.49 8.77
CA GLY A 136 15.74 -13.70 9.64
C GLY A 136 15.38 -14.33 10.98
N VAL A 137 14.53 -13.73 11.79
CA VAL A 137 14.01 -14.33 13.05
C VAL A 137 12.70 -15.08 12.86
N SER A 138 12.10 -14.95 11.68
CA SER A 138 10.86 -15.62 11.30
C SER A 138 11.04 -16.34 9.97
N ALA A 139 10.57 -17.57 9.91
CA ALA A 139 10.59 -18.39 8.69
C ALA A 139 9.46 -17.98 7.71
N ALA A 140 8.49 -17.19 8.15
CA ALA A 140 7.35 -16.80 7.34
C ALA A 140 7.01 -15.32 7.50
N VAL A 141 6.62 -14.73 6.38
CA VAL A 141 6.04 -13.38 6.33
C VAL A 141 4.63 -13.51 5.76
N THR A 142 3.65 -13.08 6.54
CA THR A 142 2.25 -13.08 6.12
C THR A 142 1.78 -11.66 5.88
N VAL A 143 1.17 -11.43 4.73
CA VAL A 143 0.61 -10.13 4.36
C VAL A 143 -0.91 -10.20 4.45
N LEU A 144 -1.50 -9.28 5.19
CA LEU A 144 -2.93 -9.26 5.49
C LEU A 144 -3.55 -7.91 5.18
N PRO A 145 -4.77 -7.87 4.63
CA PRO A 145 -5.55 -6.65 4.58
C PRO A 145 -6.16 -6.36 5.96
N GLY A 146 -6.16 -5.09 6.39
CA GLY A 146 -6.71 -4.66 7.68
C GLY A 146 -7.93 -3.75 7.57
N HIS A 147 -8.58 -3.64 6.40
CA HIS A 147 -9.80 -2.88 6.24
C HIS A 147 -11.00 -3.59 6.91
N ARG A 148 -12.07 -2.86 7.17
CA ARG A 148 -13.23 -3.31 7.95
C ARG A 148 -13.78 -4.70 7.57
N GLN A 149 -13.88 -5.00 6.27
CA GLN A 149 -14.39 -6.29 5.81
C GLN A 149 -13.40 -7.42 6.14
N ALA A 150 -12.11 -7.21 5.87
CA ALA A 150 -11.07 -8.19 6.11
C ALA A 150 -10.92 -8.53 7.61
N VAL A 151 -11.08 -7.55 8.51
CA VAL A 151 -11.02 -7.79 9.96
C VAL A 151 -12.02 -8.84 10.40
N LYS A 152 -13.17 -8.94 9.74
CA LYS A 152 -14.21 -9.93 10.03
C LYS A 152 -13.98 -11.28 9.36
N GLU A 153 -13.26 -11.33 8.25
CA GLU A 153 -13.10 -12.52 7.40
C GLU A 153 -11.77 -13.26 7.68
N VAL A 154 -10.76 -12.56 8.18
CA VAL A 154 -9.46 -13.16 8.49
C VAL A 154 -9.56 -14.09 9.71
N ASP A 155 -9.06 -15.31 9.57
CA ASP A 155 -8.90 -16.26 10.68
C ASP A 155 -7.68 -15.87 11.55
N TRP A 156 -7.88 -14.88 12.44
CA TRP A 156 -6.82 -14.34 13.29
C TRP A 156 -6.14 -15.40 14.17
N PRO A 157 -6.84 -16.40 14.75
CA PRO A 157 -6.22 -17.51 15.49
C PRO A 157 -5.18 -18.30 14.70
N ALA A 158 -5.26 -18.35 13.37
CA ALA A 158 -4.27 -19.02 12.54
C ALA A 158 -2.85 -18.40 12.66
N TYR A 159 -2.78 -17.13 13.09
CA TYR A 159 -1.53 -16.37 13.21
C TYR A 159 -0.95 -16.29 14.63
N ARG A 160 -1.42 -17.14 15.54
CA ARG A 160 -0.99 -17.16 16.96
C ARG A 160 0.47 -17.58 17.18
N HIS A 161 1.03 -18.41 16.31
CA HIS A 161 2.34 -19.06 16.51
C HIS A 161 3.51 -18.24 15.96
N GLY A 162 3.50 -16.93 16.11
CA GLY A 162 4.62 -16.12 15.69
C GLY A 162 4.63 -15.84 14.19
N GLY A 163 5.81 -15.59 13.66
CA GLY A 163 5.95 -15.10 12.29
C GLY A 163 5.81 -13.60 12.20
N THR A 164 6.25 -13.05 11.08
CA THR A 164 6.09 -11.64 10.77
C THR A 164 4.75 -11.43 10.09
N LEU A 165 3.91 -10.52 10.62
CA LEU A 165 2.72 -10.06 9.93
C LEU A 165 2.95 -8.65 9.40
N VAL A 166 2.55 -8.42 8.16
CA VAL A 166 2.50 -7.10 7.53
C VAL A 166 1.05 -6.80 7.18
N VAL A 167 0.44 -5.84 7.88
CA VAL A 167 -0.96 -5.49 7.68
C VAL A 167 -1.04 -4.16 6.92
N LEU A 168 -1.66 -4.21 5.75
CA LEU A 168 -1.96 -3.04 4.92
C LEU A 168 -3.39 -2.57 5.19
N MET A 169 -3.64 -1.25 5.09
CA MET A 169 -4.98 -0.65 5.29
C MET A 169 -5.56 -0.88 6.70
N GLY A 170 -4.71 -1.14 7.71
CA GLY A 170 -5.13 -1.53 9.06
C GLY A 170 -5.22 -0.40 10.08
N VAL A 171 -4.87 0.85 9.75
CA VAL A 171 -4.75 1.95 10.73
C VAL A 171 -6.06 2.21 11.48
N ASP A 172 -7.17 2.33 10.77
CA ASP A 172 -8.48 2.64 11.35
C ASP A 172 -9.00 1.49 12.25
N HIS A 173 -8.52 0.27 12.03
CA HIS A 173 -8.94 -0.95 12.74
C HIS A 173 -7.83 -1.57 13.59
N ARG A 174 -6.71 -0.87 13.80
CA ARG A 174 -5.53 -1.39 14.48
C ARG A 174 -5.82 -2.01 15.85
N ALA A 175 -6.65 -1.34 16.65
CA ALA A 175 -7.01 -1.81 17.98
C ALA A 175 -7.88 -3.09 17.93
N GLU A 176 -8.78 -3.19 16.96
CA GLU A 176 -9.59 -4.39 16.73
C GLU A 176 -8.72 -5.55 16.24
N ILE A 177 -7.83 -5.31 15.28
CA ILE A 177 -6.86 -6.31 14.78
C ILE A 177 -5.98 -6.83 15.93
N ALA A 178 -5.44 -5.95 16.76
CA ALA A 178 -4.61 -6.33 17.90
C ALA A 178 -5.40 -7.18 18.91
N ARG A 179 -6.65 -6.81 19.23
CA ARG A 179 -7.53 -7.63 20.09
C ARG A 179 -7.82 -9.00 19.48
N CYS A 180 -8.10 -9.07 18.18
CA CYS A 180 -8.34 -10.35 17.50
C CYS A 180 -7.11 -11.26 17.55
N LEU A 181 -5.91 -10.74 17.35
CA LEU A 181 -4.66 -11.48 17.45
C LEU A 181 -4.40 -11.99 18.87
N ILE A 182 -4.57 -11.13 19.90
CA ILE A 182 -4.39 -11.51 21.30
C ILE A 182 -5.42 -12.58 21.70
N ASN A 183 -6.68 -12.39 21.37
CA ASN A 183 -7.75 -13.37 21.65
C ASN A 183 -7.53 -14.68 20.89
N GLY A 184 -6.89 -14.62 19.73
CA GLY A 184 -6.46 -15.78 18.95
C GLY A 184 -5.26 -16.52 19.54
N GLY A 185 -4.64 -16.01 20.61
CA GLY A 185 -3.54 -16.63 21.34
C GLY A 185 -2.15 -16.06 21.01
N ARG A 186 -2.07 -14.93 20.30
CA ARG A 186 -0.80 -14.25 20.09
C ARG A 186 -0.37 -13.50 21.36
N PRO A 187 0.93 -13.50 21.73
CA PRO A 187 1.38 -12.80 22.93
C PRO A 187 1.04 -11.30 22.91
N ALA A 188 0.45 -10.79 23.98
CA ALA A 188 0.10 -9.36 24.08
C ALA A 188 1.34 -8.45 24.03
N GLY A 189 2.50 -8.94 24.48
CA GLY A 189 3.79 -8.25 24.44
C GLY A 189 4.50 -8.31 23.10
N ASP A 190 3.92 -8.92 22.04
CA ASP A 190 4.54 -8.94 20.72
C ASP A 190 4.82 -7.52 20.23
N PRO A 191 6.04 -7.25 19.74
CA PRO A 191 6.41 -5.94 19.27
C PRO A 191 5.70 -5.60 17.97
N VAL A 192 5.34 -4.34 17.83
CA VAL A 192 4.70 -3.80 16.64
C VAL A 192 5.36 -2.50 16.19
N ALA A 193 5.32 -2.24 14.89
CA ALA A 193 5.74 -0.96 14.32
C ALA A 193 4.70 -0.48 13.30
N PHE A 194 4.35 0.80 13.39
CA PHE A 194 3.60 1.51 12.37
C PHE A 194 4.55 2.38 11.57
N LEU A 195 4.62 2.11 10.27
CA LEU A 195 5.51 2.77 9.32
C LEU A 195 4.66 3.74 8.49
N GLN A 196 4.61 5.00 8.98
CA GLN A 196 3.71 6.02 8.48
C GLN A 196 4.37 6.80 7.35
N TYR A 197 3.61 7.13 6.30
CA TYR A 197 4.03 7.97 5.18
C TYR A 197 5.37 7.55 4.56
N ALA A 198 5.64 6.24 4.51
CA ALA A 198 6.91 5.69 4.05
C ALA A 198 7.35 6.29 2.70
N SER A 199 8.64 6.61 2.58
CA SER A 199 9.26 7.25 1.43
C SER A 199 8.83 8.71 1.15
N THR A 200 8.23 9.39 2.10
CA THR A 200 7.88 10.82 1.98
C THR A 200 8.58 11.64 3.07
N GLU A 201 8.59 12.97 2.95
CA GLU A 201 9.12 13.87 3.98
C GLU A 201 8.42 13.73 5.34
N ARG A 202 7.22 13.16 5.36
CA ARG A 202 6.43 12.89 6.57
C ARG A 202 6.71 11.53 7.19
N GLU A 203 7.67 10.78 6.65
CA GLU A 203 7.98 9.43 7.12
C GLU A 203 8.25 9.40 8.63
N CYS A 204 7.55 8.49 9.32
CA CYS A 204 7.65 8.35 10.76
C CYS A 204 7.40 6.91 11.18
N VAL A 205 8.16 6.43 12.16
CA VAL A 205 7.99 5.09 12.76
C VAL A 205 7.50 5.22 14.18
N THR A 206 6.41 4.52 14.51
CA THR A 206 5.89 4.38 15.88
C THR A 206 6.00 2.92 16.31
N GLU A 207 6.83 2.64 17.31
CA GLU A 207 6.99 1.31 17.90
C GLU A 207 6.13 1.17 19.14
N SER A 208 5.59 -0.04 19.39
CA SER A 208 4.72 -0.34 20.51
C SER A 208 4.61 -1.85 20.75
N THR A 209 3.62 -2.29 21.51
CA THR A 209 3.21 -3.68 21.68
C THR A 209 1.77 -3.91 21.24
N LEU A 210 1.41 -5.16 20.96
CA LEU A 210 0.01 -5.50 20.64
C LEU A 210 -0.96 -5.07 21.75
N GLU A 211 -0.56 -5.18 23.02
CA GLU A 211 -1.39 -4.79 24.15
C GLU A 211 -1.77 -3.31 24.13
N LEU A 212 -0.78 -2.42 23.97
CA LEU A 212 -1.02 -0.98 23.93
C LEU A 212 -1.86 -0.57 22.70
N VAL A 213 -1.64 -1.25 21.57
CA VAL A 213 -2.47 -1.06 20.38
C VAL A 213 -3.91 -1.49 20.64
N ALA A 214 -4.12 -2.65 21.31
CA ALA A 214 -5.45 -3.18 21.64
C ALA A 214 -6.23 -2.26 22.60
N GLN A 215 -5.52 -1.58 23.50
CA GLN A 215 -6.06 -0.61 24.44
C GLN A 215 -6.42 0.73 23.79
N GLY A 216 -5.92 0.97 22.55
CA GLY A 216 -6.16 2.21 21.83
C GLY A 216 -5.20 3.35 22.21
N GLU A 217 -4.12 3.05 22.92
CA GLU A 217 -3.15 4.03 23.43
C GLU A 217 -2.14 4.51 22.37
N VAL A 218 -2.16 3.89 21.16
CA VAL A 218 -1.20 4.19 20.10
C VAL A 218 -1.82 5.08 19.04
N GLU A 219 -1.33 6.31 18.92
CA GLU A 219 -1.75 7.24 17.89
C GLU A 219 -0.97 7.00 16.58
N VAL A 220 -1.71 6.81 15.49
CA VAL A 220 -1.17 6.53 14.16
C VAL A 220 -2.02 7.20 13.10
N GLU A 221 -1.38 7.80 12.12
CA GLU A 221 -2.03 8.41 10.97
C GLU A 221 -1.89 7.50 9.72
N ALA A 222 -2.93 7.51 8.89
CA ALA A 222 -2.86 6.87 7.56
C ALA A 222 -2.23 7.84 6.52
N PRO A 223 -1.48 7.30 5.53
CA PRO A 223 -1.22 5.88 5.29
C PRO A 223 -0.13 5.31 6.20
N ALA A 224 -0.30 4.08 6.67
CA ALA A 224 0.74 3.37 7.39
C ALA A 224 0.71 1.87 7.12
N VAL A 225 1.88 1.24 7.16
CA VAL A 225 2.07 -0.21 7.19
C VAL A 225 2.21 -0.64 8.64
N PHE A 226 1.47 -1.66 9.05
CA PHE A 226 1.48 -2.20 10.41
C PHE A 226 2.27 -3.52 10.40
N VAL A 227 3.47 -3.53 10.99
CA VAL A 227 4.36 -4.70 11.11
C VAL A 227 4.26 -5.25 12.53
N ILE A 228 4.09 -6.57 12.66
CA ILE A 228 3.90 -7.26 13.94
C ILE A 228 4.87 -8.45 14.00
N GLY A 229 5.62 -8.56 15.08
CA GLY A 229 6.50 -9.69 15.37
C GLY A 229 7.92 -9.30 15.75
N GLU A 230 8.71 -10.27 16.14
CA GLU A 230 10.08 -10.09 16.68
C GLU A 230 11.03 -9.33 15.73
N VAL A 231 10.74 -9.31 14.43
CA VAL A 231 11.52 -8.51 13.46
C VAL A 231 11.57 -7.02 13.78
N VAL A 232 10.56 -6.51 14.49
CA VAL A 232 10.52 -5.10 14.91
C VAL A 232 11.68 -4.77 15.86
N ARG A 233 12.10 -5.72 16.73
CA ARG A 233 13.24 -5.55 17.63
C ARG A 233 14.58 -5.48 16.89
N LEU A 234 14.63 -5.96 15.65
CA LEU A 234 15.83 -5.90 14.80
C LEU A 234 15.97 -4.58 14.06
N ARG A 235 15.04 -3.65 14.29
CA ARG A 235 15.08 -2.37 13.64
C ARG A 235 16.41 -1.67 13.87
N THR A 236 17.07 -1.32 12.76
CA THR A 236 18.24 -0.44 12.78
C THR A 236 17.81 0.90 12.19
N PRO A 237 17.69 1.97 13.01
CA PRO A 237 17.26 3.27 12.51
C PRO A 237 18.20 3.74 11.41
N GLY A 238 17.67 3.92 10.20
CA GLY A 238 18.39 4.55 9.09
C GLY A 238 18.69 6.02 9.38
N ARG A 239 19.62 6.62 8.64
CA ARG A 239 19.91 8.05 8.76
C ARG A 239 18.69 8.86 8.34
N GLY A 240 18.18 9.68 9.26
CA GLY A 240 17.15 10.68 8.97
C GLY A 240 15.71 10.32 9.34
N LEU A 241 15.42 9.09 9.76
CA LEU A 241 14.08 8.70 10.19
C LEU A 241 13.68 9.38 11.49
N LYS A 242 12.54 10.08 11.47
CA LYS A 242 11.91 10.59 12.69
C LYS A 242 11.25 9.42 13.42
N THR A 243 11.76 9.07 14.60
CA THR A 243 11.09 8.14 15.51
C THR A 243 10.22 8.96 16.44
N ARG A 244 8.90 8.76 16.43
CA ARG A 244 8.05 9.21 17.53
C ARG A 244 8.21 8.18 18.66
N ALA A 245 8.98 8.51 19.68
CA ALA A 245 8.96 7.78 20.92
C ALA A 245 7.61 8.07 21.60
N GLN A 246 6.68 7.14 21.55
CA GLN A 246 5.77 6.96 22.66
C GLN A 246 6.55 6.12 23.67
N ASP A 247 6.60 6.54 24.94
CA ASP A 247 7.44 6.01 26.00
C ASP A 247 7.25 4.49 26.25
N THR A 248 7.58 3.70 25.28
CA THR A 248 7.57 2.24 25.41
C THR A 248 8.98 1.78 25.15
N ILE A 249 9.70 1.63 26.24
CA ILE A 249 11.00 0.99 26.31
C ILE A 249 10.81 -0.46 25.88
N LEU A 250 10.93 -0.73 24.59
CA LEU A 250 11.28 -2.06 24.12
C LEU A 250 12.75 -2.24 24.56
N PRO A 251 13.07 -3.16 25.48
CA PRO A 251 14.46 -3.37 25.85
C PRO A 251 15.20 -3.82 24.58
N HIS A 252 16.06 -2.92 24.10
CA HIS A 252 17.03 -3.28 23.07
C HIS A 252 17.86 -4.42 23.67
N LEU A 253 18.03 -5.49 22.93
CA LEU A 253 18.91 -6.57 23.29
C LEU A 253 20.31 -5.99 23.53
N ALA A 254 20.75 -5.99 24.78
CA ALA A 254 22.12 -5.76 25.17
C ALA A 254 22.99 -6.96 24.77
#